data_4c33ebca5b7374f33b79f31e590fb79a
#
_entry.id   4c33ebca5b7374f33b79f31e590fb79a
#
_cell.length_a   1.000
_cell.length_b   1.000
_cell.length_c   1.000
_cell.angle_alpha   90.00
_cell.angle_beta   90.00
_cell.angle_gamma   90.00
#
_symmetry.space_group_name_H-M   'P 1'
#
loop_
_entity.id
_entity.type
_entity.pdbx_description
1 polymer ?
#
loop_
_entity_poly.entity_id
_entity_poly.type
_entity_poly.pdbx_seq_one_letter_code
_entity_poly.pdbx_strand_id
1 'polypeptide(L)'
;MFSNNPQISIIIPTLQEGKYLKRTLEQFPQSVRDSFHIEIIVSDGGSTDTTLRIANDYADKVITHTAKTKQNISMGRNRGACVAKGDILIFLNADVVIEDIPKFFRLMIAAIQDKRFAAATCNVNIYPEEERISDWMFHNFFNGYFWCLNLIGMGMGRGECHVVRKEVFNEVNGYNESMAAGEDYELFLRLHRMGKIKFVRQLTVFESPRRFRKYGYIWISILWFLNALNVFLFDRSMVDEWKPVR
;
A
#
# COMPACT_ATOMS: atom_id res chain seq x y z
N MET A 1 5.35 -8.54 25.39
CA MET A 1 3.97 -8.97 25.67
C MET A 1 3.11 -8.29 24.63
N PHE A 2 2.59 -9.03 23.65
CA PHE A 2 1.55 -8.48 22.80
C PHE A 2 0.31 -8.28 23.66
N SER A 3 -0.34 -7.12 23.62
CA SER A 3 -1.72 -7.01 24.13
C SER A 3 -2.52 -8.14 23.48
N ASN A 4 -3.42 -8.78 24.18
CA ASN A 4 -4.17 -9.95 23.71
C ASN A 4 -5.00 -9.69 22.42
N ASN A 5 -4.95 -8.49 21.87
CA ASN A 5 -5.56 -8.08 20.62
C ASN A 5 -4.61 -7.13 19.87
N PRO A 6 -3.92 -7.59 18.81
CA PRO A 6 -3.13 -6.69 17.99
C PRO A 6 -4.05 -5.64 17.39
N GLN A 7 -3.82 -4.39 17.72
CA GLN A 7 -4.53 -3.27 17.11
C GLN A 7 -3.94 -3.01 15.73
N ILE A 8 -4.78 -2.87 14.73
CA ILE A 8 -4.42 -2.65 13.33
C ILE A 8 -4.74 -1.22 12.96
N SER A 9 -3.80 -0.51 12.32
CA SER A 9 -4.04 0.77 11.67
C SER A 9 -3.97 0.61 10.16
N ILE A 10 -5.09 0.86 9.47
CA ILE A 10 -5.14 0.95 8.01
C ILE A 10 -4.87 2.40 7.63
N ILE A 11 -3.84 2.62 6.82
CA ILE A 11 -3.37 3.94 6.39
C ILE A 11 -3.59 4.08 4.89
N ILE A 12 -4.38 5.08 4.50
CA ILE A 12 -4.77 5.33 3.12
C ILE A 12 -4.31 6.74 2.74
N PRO A 13 -3.21 6.89 1.97
CA PRO A 13 -2.84 8.17 1.40
C PRO A 13 -3.80 8.53 0.27
N THR A 14 -4.26 9.78 0.25
CA THR A 14 -5.22 10.27 -0.77
C THR A 14 -4.79 11.59 -1.39
N LEU A 15 -5.08 11.76 -2.68
CA LEU A 15 -5.04 13.05 -3.39
C LEU A 15 -6.02 13.01 -4.56
N GLN A 16 -7.18 13.68 -4.43
CA GLN A 16 -8.24 13.73 -5.44
C GLN A 16 -8.76 12.31 -5.81
N GLU A 17 -9.14 11.55 -4.81
CA GLU A 17 -9.60 10.16 -4.94
C GLU A 17 -11.12 10.01 -4.70
N GLY A 18 -11.89 11.08 -4.83
CA GLY A 18 -13.33 11.09 -4.57
C GLY A 18 -14.14 10.05 -5.33
N LYS A 19 -13.63 9.56 -6.46
CA LYS A 19 -14.29 8.53 -7.27
C LYS A 19 -14.16 7.12 -6.66
N TYR A 20 -13.01 6.82 -6.03
CA TYR A 20 -12.67 5.45 -5.62
C TYR A 20 -12.67 5.24 -4.10
N LEU A 21 -12.30 6.27 -3.34
CA LEU A 21 -12.08 6.19 -1.91
C LEU A 21 -13.29 5.61 -1.15
N LYS A 22 -14.51 5.97 -1.54
CA LYS A 22 -15.72 5.45 -0.89
C LYS A 22 -15.78 3.92 -0.96
N ARG A 23 -15.55 3.34 -2.13
CA ARG A 23 -15.52 1.88 -2.34
C ARG A 23 -14.46 1.20 -1.46
N THR A 24 -13.28 1.81 -1.33
CA THR A 24 -12.21 1.31 -0.48
C THR A 24 -12.60 1.33 1.00
N LEU A 25 -13.24 2.40 1.47
CA LEU A 25 -13.59 2.56 2.89
C LEU A 25 -14.82 1.74 3.30
N GLU A 26 -15.80 1.56 2.42
CA GLU A 26 -17.02 0.77 2.67
C GLU A 26 -16.75 -0.73 2.95
N GLN A 27 -15.55 -1.22 2.60
CA GLN A 27 -15.13 -2.59 2.92
C GLN A 27 -14.95 -2.83 4.42
N PHE A 28 -14.82 -1.78 5.21
CA PHE A 28 -14.53 -1.84 6.64
C PHE A 28 -15.70 -1.30 7.49
N PRO A 29 -16.89 -1.94 7.45
CA PRO A 29 -17.99 -1.58 8.31
C PRO A 29 -17.62 -1.79 9.78
N GLN A 30 -18.38 -1.21 10.71
CA GLN A 30 -18.07 -1.26 12.14
C GLN A 30 -17.87 -2.68 12.66
N SER A 31 -18.69 -3.64 12.18
CA SER A 31 -18.56 -5.05 12.55
C SER A 31 -17.19 -5.67 12.19
N VAL A 32 -16.60 -5.29 11.06
CA VAL A 32 -15.26 -5.73 10.67
C VAL A 32 -14.20 -5.03 11.54
N ARG A 33 -14.35 -3.72 11.77
CA ARG A 33 -13.44 -2.95 12.62
C ARG A 33 -13.39 -3.51 14.03
N ASP A 34 -14.53 -3.81 14.62
CA ASP A 34 -14.62 -4.39 15.96
C ASP A 34 -14.01 -5.79 16.02
N SER A 35 -14.27 -6.63 15.00
CA SER A 35 -13.78 -8.00 14.95
C SER A 35 -12.27 -8.12 14.89
N PHE A 36 -11.59 -7.16 14.25
CA PHE A 36 -10.14 -7.17 14.05
C PHE A 36 -9.42 -6.02 14.76
N HIS A 37 -10.12 -5.23 15.56
CA HIS A 37 -9.60 -4.05 16.28
C HIS A 37 -8.86 -3.08 15.33
N ILE A 38 -9.60 -2.59 14.32
CA ILE A 38 -9.07 -1.75 13.23
C ILE A 38 -9.41 -0.28 13.50
N GLU A 39 -8.42 0.59 13.32
CA GLU A 39 -8.62 2.01 13.04
C GLU A 39 -8.28 2.32 11.59
N ILE A 40 -9.01 3.25 10.98
CA ILE A 40 -8.79 3.74 9.62
C ILE A 40 -8.29 5.17 9.67
N ILE A 41 -7.14 5.41 9.03
CA ILE A 41 -6.49 6.71 8.95
C ILE A 41 -6.38 7.11 7.48
N VAL A 42 -7.02 8.21 7.09
CA VAL A 42 -6.84 8.80 5.77
C VAL A 42 -5.86 9.97 5.88
N SER A 43 -4.79 9.93 5.08
CA SER A 43 -3.79 10.99 5.00
C SER A 43 -3.93 11.71 3.66
N ASP A 44 -4.63 12.84 3.66
CA ASP A 44 -4.96 13.59 2.46
C ASP A 44 -3.91 14.64 2.10
N GLY A 45 -3.53 14.65 0.82
CA GLY A 45 -2.51 15.54 0.25
C GLY A 45 -3.01 16.94 -0.12
N GLY A 46 -4.20 17.35 0.35
CA GLY A 46 -4.82 18.64 0.04
C GLY A 46 -5.82 18.52 -1.13
N SER A 47 -6.70 17.52 -1.08
CA SER A 47 -7.75 17.32 -2.09
C SER A 47 -8.77 18.44 -2.07
N THR A 48 -9.28 18.80 -3.27
CA THR A 48 -10.29 19.84 -3.49
C THR A 48 -11.60 19.27 -4.03
N ASP A 49 -11.64 17.96 -4.30
CA ASP A 49 -12.84 17.22 -4.71
C ASP A 49 -13.60 16.64 -3.50
N THR A 50 -14.43 15.63 -3.71
CA THR A 50 -15.22 14.98 -2.66
C THR A 50 -14.40 14.09 -1.71
N THR A 51 -13.09 13.95 -1.90
CA THR A 51 -12.22 13.05 -1.13
C THR A 51 -12.30 13.30 0.36
N LEU A 52 -12.13 14.57 0.79
CA LEU A 52 -12.14 14.92 2.22
C LEU A 52 -13.51 14.66 2.87
N ARG A 53 -14.61 14.93 2.17
CA ARG A 53 -15.96 14.64 2.67
C ARG A 53 -16.11 13.14 2.90
N ILE A 54 -15.76 12.32 1.90
CA ILE A 54 -15.83 10.86 2.03
C ILE A 54 -14.91 10.36 3.16
N ALA A 55 -13.68 10.88 3.25
CA ALA A 55 -12.77 10.50 4.32
C ALA A 55 -13.37 10.76 5.71
N ASN A 56 -13.97 11.94 5.93
CA ASN A 56 -14.60 12.29 7.22
C ASN A 56 -15.84 11.44 7.55
N ASP A 57 -16.56 10.97 6.53
CA ASP A 57 -17.76 10.12 6.73
C ASP A 57 -17.39 8.68 7.15
N TYR A 58 -16.19 8.18 6.80
CA TYR A 58 -15.83 6.76 6.94
C TYR A 58 -14.59 6.47 7.79
N ALA A 59 -13.63 7.38 7.89
CA ALA A 59 -12.38 7.13 8.62
C ALA A 59 -12.48 7.56 10.10
N ASP A 60 -11.71 6.88 10.95
CA ASP A 60 -11.59 7.24 12.37
C ASP A 60 -10.71 8.48 12.55
N LYS A 61 -9.79 8.72 11.61
CA LYS A 61 -8.89 9.88 11.62
C LYS A 61 -8.58 10.35 10.21
N VAL A 62 -8.70 11.67 10.00
CA VAL A 62 -8.33 12.32 8.74
C VAL A 62 -7.22 13.34 9.04
N ILE A 63 -6.12 13.26 8.27
CA ILE A 63 -5.00 14.20 8.34
C ILE A 63 -4.92 14.90 6.99
N THR A 64 -5.05 16.21 6.98
CA THR A 64 -4.96 17.01 5.75
C THR A 64 -3.63 17.72 5.67
N HIS A 65 -3.00 17.69 4.49
CA HIS A 65 -1.80 18.46 4.23
C HIS A 65 -2.16 19.93 3.95
N THR A 66 -1.63 20.83 4.75
CA THR A 66 -1.91 22.26 4.66
C THR A 66 -0.70 23.11 4.24
N ALA A 67 0.48 22.47 4.10
CA ALA A 67 1.69 23.19 3.70
C ALA A 67 1.66 23.57 2.21
N LYS A 68 2.41 24.61 1.85
CA LYS A 68 2.54 25.07 0.44
C LYS A 68 3.26 24.08 -0.48
N THR A 69 4.06 23.18 0.09
CA THR A 69 4.76 22.11 -0.64
C THR A 69 3.80 20.99 -0.98
N LYS A 70 3.93 20.37 -2.15
CA LYS A 70 3.13 19.18 -2.49
C LYS A 70 3.50 18.01 -1.58
N GLN A 71 2.51 17.31 -1.07
CA GLN A 71 2.69 16.02 -0.41
C GLN A 71 2.82 14.92 -1.47
N ASN A 72 3.89 14.12 -1.40
CA ASN A 72 3.98 12.88 -2.14
C ASN A 72 3.37 11.70 -1.36
N ILE A 73 3.30 10.52 -1.98
CA ILE A 73 2.68 9.35 -1.37
C ILE A 73 3.45 8.85 -0.12
N SER A 74 4.79 8.94 -0.14
CA SER A 74 5.66 8.58 0.99
C SER A 74 5.37 9.44 2.22
N MET A 75 5.30 10.76 2.04
CA MET A 75 4.94 11.70 3.10
C MET A 75 3.54 11.39 3.65
N GLY A 76 2.57 11.11 2.76
CA GLY A 76 1.21 10.75 3.16
C GLY A 76 1.17 9.49 4.03
N ARG A 77 1.87 8.44 3.61
CA ARG A 77 1.97 7.19 4.38
C ARG A 77 2.68 7.38 5.72
N ASN A 78 3.80 8.09 5.76
CA ASN A 78 4.53 8.38 7.01
C ASN A 78 3.68 9.19 7.99
N ARG A 79 2.98 10.21 7.53
CA ARG A 79 2.09 11.03 8.39
C ARG A 79 0.96 10.20 8.98
N GLY A 80 0.37 9.29 8.17
CA GLY A 80 -0.62 8.34 8.66
C GLY A 80 -0.03 7.40 9.71
N ALA A 81 1.15 6.85 9.47
CA ALA A 81 1.85 5.97 10.40
C ALA A 81 2.23 6.68 11.72
N CYS A 82 2.60 7.96 11.67
CA CYS A 82 2.96 8.74 12.85
C CYS A 82 1.80 8.85 13.87
N VAL A 83 0.56 8.90 13.40
CA VAL A 83 -0.62 9.01 14.27
C VAL A 83 -1.34 7.69 14.51
N ALA A 84 -0.89 6.62 13.88
CA ALA A 84 -1.42 5.27 14.03
C ALA A 84 -1.19 4.75 15.44
N LYS A 85 -2.18 4.08 16.01
CA LYS A 85 -2.11 3.47 17.35
C LYS A 85 -1.83 1.97 17.28
N GLY A 86 -2.15 1.34 16.15
CA GLY A 86 -2.01 -0.10 15.95
C GLY A 86 -0.56 -0.57 15.94
N ASP A 87 -0.34 -1.80 16.41
CA ASP A 87 0.95 -2.49 16.37
C ASP A 87 1.25 -3.03 14.96
N ILE A 88 0.20 -3.20 14.15
CA ILE A 88 0.29 -3.62 12.74
C ILE A 88 -0.18 -2.46 11.86
N LEU A 89 0.69 -2.02 10.96
CA LEU A 89 0.37 -1.01 9.95
C LEU A 89 0.04 -1.70 8.63
N ILE A 90 -1.11 -1.34 8.05
CA ILE A 90 -1.54 -1.77 6.73
C ILE A 90 -1.67 -0.53 5.85
N PHE A 91 -0.82 -0.42 4.83
CA PHE A 91 -0.91 0.66 3.85
C PHE A 91 -1.68 0.15 2.63
N LEU A 92 -2.77 0.81 2.31
CA LEU A 92 -3.59 0.56 1.12
C LEU A 92 -3.70 1.83 0.28
N ASN A 93 -3.71 1.68 -1.04
CA ASN A 93 -4.06 2.81 -1.91
C ASN A 93 -5.57 3.09 -1.85
N ALA A 94 -5.97 4.30 -2.24
CA ALA A 94 -7.35 4.78 -2.15
C ALA A 94 -8.33 4.10 -3.12
N ASP A 95 -7.83 3.27 -4.03
CA ASP A 95 -8.59 2.51 -5.01
C ASP A 95 -8.41 0.99 -4.85
N VAL A 96 -8.09 0.53 -3.64
CA VAL A 96 -7.87 -0.90 -3.38
C VAL A 96 -9.12 -1.56 -2.81
N VAL A 97 -9.48 -2.73 -3.37
CA VAL A 97 -10.53 -3.62 -2.87
C VAL A 97 -9.90 -4.96 -2.50
N ILE A 98 -10.22 -5.46 -1.32
CA ILE A 98 -9.75 -6.76 -0.80
C ILE A 98 -10.74 -7.84 -1.22
N GLU A 99 -10.27 -8.97 -1.77
CA GLU A 99 -11.12 -10.06 -2.26
C GLU A 99 -11.95 -10.71 -1.15
N ASP A 100 -11.32 -11.04 -0.02
CA ASP A 100 -11.93 -11.71 1.13
C ASP A 100 -11.40 -11.07 2.43
N ILE A 101 -12.17 -10.19 3.01
CA ILE A 101 -11.78 -9.39 4.17
C ILE A 101 -11.39 -10.26 5.38
N PRO A 102 -12.23 -11.22 5.86
CA PRO A 102 -11.86 -12.05 7.00
C PRO A 102 -10.61 -12.90 6.76
N LYS A 103 -10.45 -13.45 5.56
CA LYS A 103 -9.29 -14.24 5.18
C LYS A 103 -8.04 -13.37 5.12
N PHE A 104 -8.16 -12.16 4.56
CA PHE A 104 -7.07 -11.19 4.46
C PHE A 104 -6.48 -10.89 5.85
N PHE A 105 -7.31 -10.45 6.80
CA PHE A 105 -6.81 -10.13 8.14
C PHE A 105 -6.21 -11.34 8.84
N ARG A 106 -6.87 -12.50 8.81
CA ARG A 106 -6.33 -13.71 9.45
C ARG A 106 -4.96 -14.09 8.90
N LEU A 107 -4.77 -14.10 7.58
CA LEU A 107 -3.51 -14.52 6.97
C LEU A 107 -2.41 -13.45 7.10
N MET A 108 -2.76 -12.15 6.99
CA MET A 108 -1.79 -11.07 7.17
C MET A 108 -1.32 -10.95 8.62
N ILE A 109 -2.23 -11.05 9.59
CA ILE A 109 -1.88 -11.07 11.02
C ILE A 109 -0.94 -12.26 11.30
N ALA A 110 -1.31 -13.48 10.86
CA ALA A 110 -0.48 -14.66 11.05
C ALA A 110 0.91 -14.51 10.40
N ALA A 111 0.99 -13.90 9.21
CA ALA A 111 2.25 -13.65 8.53
C ALA A 111 3.16 -12.69 9.32
N ILE A 112 2.59 -11.63 9.91
CA ILE A 112 3.36 -10.61 10.64
C ILE A 112 3.67 -11.00 12.08
N GLN A 113 2.86 -11.87 12.69
CA GLN A 113 3.17 -12.44 14.01
C GLN A 113 4.39 -13.37 13.98
N ASP A 114 4.66 -14.01 12.85
CA ASP A 114 5.89 -14.77 12.65
C ASP A 114 7.09 -13.80 12.51
N LYS A 115 7.90 -13.72 13.56
CA LYS A 115 9.05 -12.80 13.65
C LYS A 115 10.13 -13.01 12.59
N ARG A 116 10.09 -14.12 11.84
CA ARG A 116 10.97 -14.33 10.67
C ARG A 116 10.65 -13.35 9.53
N PHE A 117 9.42 -12.79 9.51
CA PHE A 117 8.99 -11.85 8.47
C PHE A 117 8.96 -10.42 9.01
N ALA A 118 9.61 -9.52 8.31
CA ALA A 118 9.59 -8.08 8.60
C ALA A 118 8.31 -7.41 8.06
N ALA A 119 7.88 -7.85 6.87
CA ALA A 119 6.69 -7.34 6.20
C ALA A 119 5.97 -8.44 5.40
N ALA A 120 4.73 -8.13 4.99
CA ALA A 120 3.94 -8.98 4.10
C ALA A 120 3.29 -8.16 2.99
N THR A 121 3.03 -8.82 1.86
CA THR A 121 2.26 -8.32 0.72
C THR A 121 1.52 -9.48 0.06
N CYS A 122 0.71 -9.22 -0.96
CA CYS A 122 -0.10 -10.23 -1.65
C CYS A 122 -0.20 -9.98 -3.15
N ASN A 123 -1.01 -10.81 -3.84
CA ASN A 123 -1.33 -10.57 -5.23
C ASN A 123 -2.12 -9.27 -5.40
N VAL A 124 -1.87 -8.61 -6.54
CA VAL A 124 -2.63 -7.44 -6.97
C VAL A 124 -3.16 -7.72 -8.37
N ASN A 125 -4.46 -7.57 -8.54
CA ASN A 125 -5.15 -7.72 -9.83
C ASN A 125 -6.02 -6.50 -10.10
N ILE A 126 -6.60 -6.41 -11.30
CA ILE A 126 -7.60 -5.39 -11.63
C ILE A 126 -8.97 -5.82 -11.09
N TYR A 127 -9.83 -4.86 -10.79
CA TYR A 127 -11.24 -5.12 -10.43
C TYR A 127 -11.87 -6.15 -11.38
N PRO A 128 -12.50 -7.23 -10.89
CA PRO A 128 -13.01 -8.31 -11.74
C PRO A 128 -13.99 -7.84 -12.83
N GLU A 129 -14.79 -6.80 -12.54
CA GLU A 129 -15.74 -6.21 -13.48
C GLU A 129 -15.10 -5.38 -14.60
N GLU A 130 -13.83 -4.98 -14.43
CA GLU A 130 -13.08 -4.18 -15.41
C GLU A 130 -11.92 -4.95 -16.04
N GLU A 131 -11.64 -6.18 -15.57
CA GLU A 131 -10.48 -6.97 -15.98
C GLU A 131 -10.58 -7.43 -17.45
N ARG A 132 -9.49 -7.24 -18.19
CA ARG A 132 -9.29 -7.75 -19.55
C ARG A 132 -8.25 -8.85 -19.52
N ILE A 133 -8.18 -9.67 -20.56
CA ILE A 133 -7.18 -10.74 -20.70
C ILE A 133 -5.75 -10.17 -20.55
N SER A 134 -5.49 -9.00 -21.14
CA SER A 134 -4.19 -8.31 -21.00
C SER A 134 -3.86 -7.93 -19.55
N ASP A 135 -4.85 -7.53 -18.76
CA ASP A 135 -4.70 -7.20 -17.36
C ASP A 135 -4.33 -8.46 -16.56
N TRP A 136 -5.12 -9.52 -16.76
CA TRP A 136 -4.89 -10.81 -16.13
C TRP A 136 -3.49 -11.35 -16.43
N MET A 137 -3.04 -11.35 -17.70
CA MET A 137 -1.70 -11.79 -18.08
C MET A 137 -0.61 -10.95 -17.38
N PHE A 138 -0.75 -9.63 -17.42
CA PHE A 138 0.21 -8.70 -16.83
C PHE A 138 0.33 -8.88 -15.30
N HIS A 139 -0.80 -8.84 -14.61
CA HIS A 139 -0.80 -8.93 -13.15
C HIS A 139 -0.35 -10.29 -12.65
N ASN A 140 -0.76 -11.40 -13.29
CA ASN A 140 -0.28 -12.74 -12.93
C ASN A 140 1.22 -12.89 -13.15
N PHE A 141 1.76 -12.34 -14.25
CA PHE A 141 3.20 -12.33 -14.48
C PHE A 141 3.93 -11.58 -13.34
N PHE A 142 3.51 -10.36 -13.02
CA PHE A 142 4.16 -9.57 -11.98
C PHE A 142 3.95 -10.14 -10.56
N ASN A 143 2.80 -10.71 -10.26
CA ASN A 143 2.57 -11.42 -9.00
C ASN A 143 3.54 -12.59 -8.83
N GLY A 144 3.73 -13.40 -9.89
CA GLY A 144 4.71 -14.47 -9.93
C GLY A 144 6.15 -13.96 -9.81
N TYR A 145 6.49 -12.90 -10.53
CA TYR A 145 7.80 -12.26 -10.51
C TYR A 145 8.16 -11.75 -9.11
N PHE A 146 7.29 -10.96 -8.47
CA PHE A 146 7.55 -10.46 -7.11
C PHE A 146 7.60 -11.58 -6.07
N TRP A 147 6.78 -12.62 -6.21
CA TRP A 147 6.88 -13.80 -5.37
C TRP A 147 8.25 -14.48 -5.50
N CYS A 148 8.74 -14.71 -6.72
CA CYS A 148 10.06 -15.28 -6.97
C CYS A 148 11.18 -14.43 -6.37
N LEU A 149 11.13 -13.09 -6.56
CA LEU A 149 12.12 -12.17 -5.98
C LEU A 149 12.16 -12.28 -4.45
N ASN A 150 11.01 -12.40 -3.80
CA ASN A 150 10.96 -12.60 -2.34
C ASN A 150 11.50 -13.97 -1.91
N LEU A 151 11.34 -15.02 -2.71
CA LEU A 151 11.92 -16.34 -2.43
C LEU A 151 13.46 -16.31 -2.46
N ILE A 152 14.05 -15.58 -3.39
CA ILE A 152 15.52 -15.42 -3.48
C ILE A 152 16.08 -14.31 -2.58
N GLY A 153 15.21 -13.67 -1.78
CA GLY A 153 15.65 -12.71 -0.77
C GLY A 153 15.90 -11.28 -1.30
N MET A 154 15.24 -10.85 -2.37
CA MET A 154 15.40 -9.48 -2.88
C MET A 154 14.48 -8.45 -2.23
N GLY A 155 13.49 -8.86 -1.42
CA GLY A 155 12.63 -7.95 -0.68
C GLY A 155 11.79 -7.05 -1.59
N MET A 156 10.64 -7.54 -2.08
CA MET A 156 9.81 -6.79 -3.02
C MET A 156 8.36 -6.74 -2.55
N GLY A 157 7.73 -5.58 -2.72
CA GLY A 157 6.30 -5.35 -2.50
C GLY A 157 5.72 -4.42 -3.56
N ARG A 158 4.40 -4.44 -3.71
CA ARG A 158 3.67 -3.52 -4.58
C ARG A 158 2.96 -2.49 -3.73
N GLY A 159 2.96 -1.23 -4.19
CA GLY A 159 2.43 -0.07 -3.47
C GLY A 159 0.97 -0.15 -3.04
N GLU A 160 0.21 -1.09 -3.61
CA GLU A 160 -1.23 -1.28 -3.35
C GLU A 160 -1.52 -1.87 -1.97
N CYS A 161 -0.63 -2.74 -1.44
CA CYS A 161 -0.84 -3.38 -0.14
C CYS A 161 0.48 -3.72 0.55
N HIS A 162 0.79 -3.00 1.63
CA HIS A 162 1.93 -3.29 2.49
C HIS A 162 1.45 -3.54 3.91
N VAL A 163 1.93 -4.62 4.52
CA VAL A 163 1.65 -4.96 5.93
C VAL A 163 2.96 -5.09 6.67
N VAL A 164 3.12 -4.35 7.77
CA VAL A 164 4.37 -4.31 8.53
C VAL A 164 4.08 -4.09 10.02
N ARG A 165 4.93 -4.64 10.90
CA ARG A 165 4.89 -4.25 12.33
C ARG A 165 5.34 -2.81 12.49
N LYS A 166 4.62 -2.04 13.31
CA LYS A 166 4.95 -0.63 13.57
C LYS A 166 6.37 -0.45 14.12
N GLU A 167 6.82 -1.36 14.99
CA GLU A 167 8.19 -1.35 15.52
C GLU A 167 9.23 -1.44 14.40
N VAL A 168 9.06 -2.39 13.46
CA VAL A 168 9.98 -2.59 12.32
C VAL A 168 9.93 -1.42 11.34
N PHE A 169 8.72 -0.88 11.09
CA PHE A 169 8.54 0.31 10.25
C PHE A 169 9.28 1.52 10.81
N ASN A 170 9.20 1.72 12.12
CA ASN A 170 9.91 2.82 12.81
C ASN A 170 11.43 2.61 12.80
N GLU A 171 11.89 1.36 12.99
CA GLU A 171 13.31 1.02 12.99
C GLU A 171 13.98 1.30 11.64
N VAL A 172 13.25 1.10 10.54
CA VAL A 172 13.73 1.49 9.20
C VAL A 172 13.42 2.95 8.83
N ASN A 173 12.93 3.78 9.76
CA ASN A 173 12.55 5.18 9.55
C ASN A 173 11.45 5.41 8.49
N GLY A 174 10.53 4.44 8.32
CA GLY A 174 9.40 4.57 7.40
C GLY A 174 9.78 4.68 5.92
N TYR A 175 8.91 5.31 5.12
CA TYR A 175 9.17 5.57 3.70
C TYR A 175 10.17 6.71 3.52
N ASN A 176 10.99 6.62 2.48
CA ASN A 176 11.88 7.71 2.07
C ASN A 176 11.06 8.82 1.39
N GLU A 177 10.88 9.95 2.06
CA GLU A 177 10.06 11.07 1.61
C GLU A 177 10.66 11.84 0.41
N SER A 178 11.94 11.63 0.10
CA SER A 178 12.57 12.20 -1.09
C SER A 178 12.18 11.46 -2.38
N MET A 179 11.53 10.28 -2.27
CA MET A 179 11.13 9.48 -3.42
C MET A 179 9.71 9.80 -3.87
N ALA A 180 9.58 10.22 -5.11
CA ALA A 180 8.30 10.44 -5.76
C ALA A 180 7.73 9.16 -6.39
N ALA A 181 8.58 8.16 -6.66
CA ALA A 181 8.21 6.84 -7.18
C ALA A 181 9.27 5.80 -6.77
N GLY A 182 8.85 4.53 -6.61
CA GLY A 182 9.72 3.44 -6.17
C GLY A 182 9.97 3.43 -4.67
N GLU A 183 9.21 4.20 -3.93
CA GLU A 183 9.22 4.26 -2.48
C GLU A 183 8.88 2.91 -1.84
N ASP A 184 8.10 2.09 -2.55
CA ASP A 184 7.74 0.72 -2.17
C ASP A 184 8.94 -0.22 -2.31
N TYR A 185 9.66 -0.19 -3.43
CA TYR A 185 10.87 -0.99 -3.62
C TYR A 185 11.93 -0.65 -2.59
N GLU A 186 12.20 0.65 -2.40
CA GLU A 186 13.20 1.14 -1.47
C GLU A 186 12.86 0.72 -0.03
N LEU A 187 11.61 0.90 0.40
CA LEU A 187 11.17 0.48 1.72
C LEU A 187 11.35 -1.05 1.90
N PHE A 188 10.91 -1.86 0.94
CA PHE A 188 10.99 -3.31 1.05
C PHE A 188 12.42 -3.84 1.04
N LEU A 189 13.36 -3.18 0.36
CA LEU A 189 14.79 -3.48 0.46
C LEU A 189 15.33 -3.25 1.88
N ARG A 190 14.91 -2.15 2.56
CA ARG A 190 15.28 -1.90 3.97
C ARG A 190 14.60 -2.88 4.92
N LEU A 191 13.30 -3.14 4.74
CA LEU A 191 12.56 -4.12 5.54
C LEU A 191 13.15 -5.53 5.41
N HIS A 192 13.62 -5.92 4.22
CA HIS A 192 14.25 -7.23 4.02
C HIS A 192 15.52 -7.43 4.84
N ARG A 193 16.26 -6.35 5.15
CA ARG A 193 17.43 -6.41 6.05
C ARG A 193 17.03 -6.71 7.49
N MET A 194 15.78 -6.42 7.88
CA MET A 194 15.21 -6.70 9.20
C MET A 194 14.59 -8.09 9.31
N GLY A 195 14.26 -8.71 8.18
CA GLY A 195 13.66 -10.04 8.11
C GLY A 195 13.12 -10.35 6.72
N LYS A 196 12.65 -11.58 6.52
CA LYS A 196 12.08 -11.99 5.22
C LYS A 196 10.80 -11.22 4.91
N ILE A 197 10.47 -11.12 3.63
CA ILE A 197 9.18 -10.59 3.16
C ILE A 197 8.25 -11.77 2.86
N LYS A 198 7.05 -11.76 3.45
CA LYS A 198 6.03 -12.77 3.17
C LYS A 198 5.15 -12.35 2.00
N PHE A 199 5.26 -13.02 0.87
CA PHE A 199 4.30 -12.90 -0.20
C PHE A 199 3.16 -13.91 0.01
N VAL A 200 1.95 -13.44 0.37
CA VAL A 200 0.80 -14.28 0.70
C VAL A 200 0.00 -14.56 -0.56
N ARG A 201 0.35 -15.63 -1.30
CA ARG A 201 -0.25 -16.00 -2.59
C ARG A 201 -1.74 -16.33 -2.52
N GLN A 202 -2.26 -16.67 -1.35
CA GLN A 202 -3.67 -17.01 -1.12
C GLN A 202 -4.58 -15.79 -1.03
N LEU A 203 -4.00 -14.58 -1.07
CA LEU A 203 -4.71 -13.31 -0.97
C LEU A 203 -4.54 -12.51 -2.24
N THR A 204 -5.62 -11.85 -2.63
CA THR A 204 -5.66 -10.90 -3.74
C THR A 204 -6.26 -9.58 -3.27
N VAL A 205 -5.67 -8.49 -3.68
CA VAL A 205 -6.30 -7.17 -3.65
C VAL A 205 -6.48 -6.70 -5.09
N PHE A 206 -7.53 -5.93 -5.33
CA PHE A 206 -7.86 -5.40 -6.65
C PHE A 206 -7.62 -3.91 -6.69
N GLU A 207 -7.11 -3.41 -7.81
CA GLU A 207 -6.89 -1.99 -8.08
C GLU A 207 -7.65 -1.52 -9.33
N SER A 208 -7.78 -0.20 -9.48
CA SER A 208 -8.35 0.40 -10.69
C SER A 208 -7.41 0.27 -11.90
N PRO A 209 -7.91 -0.09 -13.09
CA PRO A 209 -7.09 -0.18 -14.29
C PRO A 209 -6.69 1.18 -14.88
N ARG A 210 -7.14 2.29 -14.28
CA ARG A 210 -7.03 3.67 -14.83
C ARG A 210 -5.64 4.02 -15.35
N ARG A 211 -4.58 3.62 -14.63
CA ARG A 211 -3.19 3.89 -15.01
C ARG A 211 -2.78 3.12 -16.25
N PHE A 212 -3.12 1.84 -16.30
CA PHE A 212 -2.81 0.97 -17.42
C PHE A 212 -3.60 1.35 -18.67
N ARG A 213 -4.85 1.80 -18.50
CA ARG A 213 -5.66 2.32 -19.61
C ARG A 213 -5.10 3.62 -20.21
N LYS A 214 -4.52 4.49 -19.35
CA LYS A 214 -3.97 5.78 -19.79
C LYS A 214 -2.61 5.64 -20.47
N TYR A 215 -1.70 4.84 -19.91
CA TYR A 215 -0.29 4.81 -20.33
C TYR A 215 0.08 3.53 -21.08
N GLY A 216 -0.70 2.47 -20.96
CA GLY A 216 -0.40 1.15 -21.50
C GLY A 216 0.63 0.37 -20.68
N TYR A 217 0.57 -0.96 -20.78
CA TYR A 217 1.39 -1.88 -19.99
C TYR A 217 2.89 -1.78 -20.29
N ILE A 218 3.24 -1.69 -21.58
CA ILE A 218 4.65 -1.65 -22.02
C ILE A 218 5.34 -0.43 -21.43
N TRP A 219 4.71 0.73 -21.55
CA TRP A 219 5.30 1.97 -21.02
C TRP A 219 5.44 1.94 -19.50
N ILE A 220 4.43 1.45 -18.78
CA ILE A 220 4.48 1.29 -17.32
C ILE A 220 5.58 0.32 -16.91
N SER A 221 5.73 -0.82 -17.61
CA SER A 221 6.80 -1.79 -17.33
C SER A 221 8.20 -1.19 -17.51
N ILE A 222 8.41 -0.45 -18.59
CA ILE A 222 9.68 0.25 -18.85
C ILE A 222 9.95 1.26 -17.73
N LEU A 223 8.95 2.06 -17.37
CA LEU A 223 9.08 3.07 -16.32
C LEU A 223 9.40 2.43 -14.95
N TRP A 224 8.72 1.35 -14.60
CA TRP A 224 8.99 0.60 -13.36
C TRP A 224 10.40 0.02 -13.35
N PHE A 225 10.82 -0.61 -14.47
CA PHE A 225 12.16 -1.18 -14.58
C PHE A 225 13.26 -0.11 -14.44
N LEU A 226 13.15 0.99 -15.18
CA LEU A 226 14.12 2.09 -15.14
C LEU A 226 14.15 2.73 -13.75
N ASN A 227 12.98 2.93 -13.13
CA ASN A 227 12.92 3.49 -11.78
C ASN A 227 13.52 2.53 -10.74
N ALA A 228 13.21 1.22 -10.82
CA ALA A 228 13.81 0.22 -9.94
C ALA A 228 15.34 0.16 -10.08
N LEU A 229 15.84 0.22 -11.31
CA LEU A 229 17.29 0.28 -11.58
C LEU A 229 17.92 1.54 -10.98
N ASN A 230 17.26 2.69 -11.14
CA ASN A 230 17.75 3.96 -10.61
C ASN A 230 17.74 3.96 -9.05
N VAL A 231 16.69 3.43 -8.43
CA VAL A 231 16.64 3.25 -6.97
C VAL A 231 17.75 2.31 -6.50
N PHE A 232 17.96 1.19 -7.19
CA PHE A 232 18.99 0.21 -6.82
C PHE A 232 20.43 0.76 -6.96
N LEU A 233 20.72 1.54 -8.02
CA LEU A 233 22.07 2.04 -8.30
C LEU A 233 22.39 3.36 -7.60
N PHE A 234 21.40 4.24 -7.40
CA PHE A 234 21.62 5.61 -6.99
C PHE A 234 20.83 6.04 -5.76
N ASP A 235 20.00 5.14 -5.22
CA ASP A 235 19.11 5.42 -4.08
C ASP A 235 18.21 6.66 -4.29
N ARG A 236 17.74 6.84 -5.54
CA ARG A 236 16.94 7.99 -5.97
C ARG A 236 15.83 7.56 -6.93
N SER A 237 14.69 8.26 -6.85
CA SER A 237 13.64 8.18 -7.87
C SER A 237 14.14 8.79 -9.19
N MET A 238 13.76 8.19 -10.33
CA MET A 238 14.01 8.72 -11.66
C MET A 238 13.08 9.90 -11.99
N VAL A 239 11.96 10.03 -11.31
CA VAL A 239 10.95 11.07 -11.52
C VAL A 239 10.79 11.93 -10.28
N ASP A 240 10.63 13.23 -10.48
CA ASP A 240 10.42 14.20 -9.41
C ASP A 240 8.98 14.22 -8.90
N GLU A 241 8.03 13.74 -9.70
CA GLU A 241 6.62 13.68 -9.33
C GLU A 241 5.93 12.45 -9.98
N TRP A 242 5.24 11.65 -9.15
CA TRP A 242 4.36 10.62 -9.65
C TRP A 242 2.98 11.22 -9.94
N LYS A 243 2.69 11.47 -11.22
CA LYS A 243 1.44 12.12 -11.62
C LYS A 243 0.24 11.22 -11.32
N PRO A 244 -0.73 11.69 -10.52
CA PRO A 244 -1.96 10.94 -10.28
C PRO A 244 -2.76 10.81 -11.59
N VAL A 245 -3.35 9.65 -11.80
CA VAL A 245 -4.30 9.37 -12.89
C VAL A 245 -5.69 9.37 -12.29
N ARG A 246 -6.54 10.26 -12.78
CA ARG A 246 -7.90 10.48 -12.28
C ARG A 246 -8.94 10.09 -13.31
#